data_8348b0ecf57a24de54a1a8d68990d7ef
#
_entry.id   8348b0ecf57a24de54a1a8d68990d7ef
#
_cell.length_a   1.000
_cell.length_b   1.000
_cell.length_c   1.000
_cell.angle_alpha   90.00
_cell.angle_beta   90.00
_cell.angle_gamma   90.00
#
_symmetry.space_group_name_H-M   'P 1'
#
loop_
_entity.id
_entity.type
_entity.pdbx_description
1 polymer ?
#
loop_
_entity_poly.entity_id
_entity_poly.type
_entity_poly.pdbx_seq_one_letter_code
_entity_poly.pdbx_strand_id
1 'polypeptide(L)'
;MDALTASPLCQAPLELQLDEIHFAAPELIVTATARRRVVACPKCGHASTRIHSRYSRTLSDLPWHGLRVRLDVHVRRFFCDVPGCNRRIFTERLPNTAASYARRTARAASALEAIGLALGGRAGARLAEALGLAGAPSEILSILSATHAAADESDERRAEGRDGIDDRAKAALRVLGVDDWAWRKGQRYGTILVDLEQHQVIDLLPDREPDTLVAWLCAHRGAEFISRDRAGGYADAARRGAPEAIQIADRFHLLRNLTDAAQQALERHHAEVRSVDLDVQRPVSALAKRGGPVSRRGDTESPDLPVAEQRKLARRARRRSRYDEMIALRVGGASVAEIHRSLGLSRKTIMRWMRAGAFPERQPSVGWQTSLTPHAEYLNERWQGGCHNVTQLWRELHNERGFHGGLTTVLEWARFHLREPPHGATIPVASCASTSRPATARPSAHRAAWLLTAPSERLKLPELRYVEAVCAASSELAAVHSLAMEFRRMLDMHDPNALVPWLGSAESSELGSLAAGLRRDKDAVLAAILFRWSNGLVEGQVNRLKLIKRTMYGRAGFALLRRRVLAA
;
A
#
# COMPACT_ATOMS: atom_id res chain seq x y z
N MET A 1 -35.81 2.22 7.68
CA MET A 1 -36.20 1.11 6.73
C MET A 1 -35.97 1.49 5.26
N ASP A 2 -35.19 2.51 4.94
CA ASP A 2 -35.25 3.18 3.63
C ASP A 2 -33.98 3.12 2.76
N ALA A 3 -32.87 2.60 3.27
CA ALA A 3 -31.63 2.53 2.49
C ALA A 3 -31.55 1.28 1.58
N LEU A 4 -32.28 0.21 1.87
CA LEU A 4 -32.26 -1.03 1.08
C LEU A 4 -33.17 -0.97 -0.15
N THR A 5 -34.17 -0.09 -0.15
CA THR A 5 -35.14 0.05 -1.26
C THR A 5 -34.62 0.88 -2.43
N ALA A 6 -33.54 1.65 -2.24
CA ALA A 6 -32.95 2.49 -3.28
C ALA A 6 -31.85 1.78 -4.10
N SER A 7 -31.43 0.56 -3.74
CA SER A 7 -30.42 -0.16 -4.52
C SER A 7 -30.98 -0.64 -5.86
N PRO A 8 -30.31 -0.35 -7.00
CA PRO A 8 -30.67 -0.87 -8.32
C PRO A 8 -30.79 -2.40 -8.37
N LEU A 9 -30.13 -3.10 -7.44
CA LEU A 9 -30.15 -4.55 -7.32
C LEU A 9 -31.47 -5.11 -6.80
N CYS A 10 -32.26 -4.29 -6.07
CA CYS A 10 -33.53 -4.72 -5.45
C CYS A 10 -34.78 -4.32 -6.24
N GLN A 11 -34.64 -3.61 -7.37
CA GLN A 11 -35.79 -3.18 -8.16
C GLN A 11 -36.38 -4.35 -8.95
N ALA A 12 -37.66 -4.63 -8.74
CA ALA A 12 -38.42 -5.58 -9.58
C ALA A 12 -38.52 -5.02 -11.01
N PRO A 13 -38.47 -5.84 -12.06
CA PRO A 13 -38.62 -5.39 -13.44
C PRO A 13 -40.10 -5.08 -13.74
N LEU A 14 -40.57 -3.90 -13.29
CA LEU A 14 -41.96 -3.45 -13.45
C LEU A 14 -42.44 -3.39 -14.91
N GLU A 15 -41.50 -3.39 -15.87
CA GLU A 15 -41.77 -3.34 -17.30
C GLU A 15 -42.09 -4.70 -17.90
N LEU A 16 -41.85 -5.78 -17.16
CA LEU A 16 -41.96 -7.15 -17.63
C LEU A 16 -43.08 -7.89 -16.89
N GLN A 17 -43.76 -8.76 -17.61
CA GLN A 17 -44.61 -9.81 -17.09
C GLN A 17 -43.84 -11.13 -17.20
N LEU A 18 -43.71 -11.84 -16.11
CA LEU A 18 -43.11 -13.18 -16.11
C LEU A 18 -44.15 -14.16 -16.68
N ASP A 19 -43.76 -14.90 -17.69
CA ASP A 19 -44.60 -15.86 -18.36
C ASP A 19 -44.32 -17.28 -17.87
N GLU A 20 -43.02 -17.66 -17.79
CA GLU A 20 -42.60 -19.00 -17.42
C GLU A 20 -41.21 -18.98 -16.75
N ILE A 21 -40.96 -19.94 -15.84
CA ILE A 21 -39.68 -20.22 -15.27
C ILE A 21 -39.34 -21.69 -15.51
N HIS A 22 -38.24 -21.94 -16.23
CA HIS A 22 -37.82 -23.28 -16.61
C HIS A 22 -36.38 -23.56 -16.11
N PHE A 23 -36.19 -24.72 -15.49
CA PHE A 23 -34.89 -25.17 -15.05
C PHE A 23 -34.21 -26.03 -16.13
N ALA A 24 -33.14 -25.53 -16.71
CA ALA A 24 -32.29 -26.25 -17.65
C ALA A 24 -30.85 -26.22 -17.15
N ALA A 25 -30.45 -27.23 -16.37
CA ALA A 25 -29.13 -27.27 -15.76
C ALA A 25 -27.99 -26.99 -16.77
N PRO A 26 -27.04 -26.08 -16.48
CA PRO A 26 -26.83 -25.39 -15.21
C PRO A 26 -27.48 -23.99 -15.10
N GLU A 27 -28.53 -23.70 -15.88
CA GLU A 27 -29.16 -22.38 -15.98
C GLU A 27 -30.63 -22.41 -15.56
N LEU A 28 -31.09 -21.30 -15.01
CA LEU A 28 -32.50 -20.98 -14.83
C LEU A 28 -32.94 -20.06 -15.97
N ILE A 29 -33.88 -20.49 -16.78
CA ILE A 29 -34.43 -19.72 -17.89
C ILE A 29 -35.73 -19.10 -17.43
N VAL A 30 -35.79 -17.77 -17.52
CA VAL A 30 -36.98 -16.99 -17.20
C VAL A 30 -37.49 -16.37 -18.50
N THR A 31 -38.69 -16.73 -18.92
CA THR A 31 -39.36 -16.13 -20.05
C THR A 31 -40.27 -15.01 -19.59
N ALA A 32 -40.21 -13.87 -20.25
CA ALA A 32 -40.98 -12.69 -19.88
C ALA A 32 -41.44 -11.90 -21.11
N THR A 33 -42.58 -11.24 -21.01
CA THR A 33 -43.15 -10.37 -22.04
C THR A 33 -43.18 -8.92 -21.58
N ALA A 34 -42.86 -7.97 -22.47
CA ALA A 34 -42.97 -6.55 -22.18
C ALA A 34 -44.42 -6.11 -21.96
N ARG A 35 -44.70 -5.43 -20.84
CA ARG A 35 -46.04 -5.06 -20.38
C ARG A 35 -46.70 -3.89 -21.11
N ARG A 36 -45.88 -2.92 -21.58
CA ARG A 36 -46.39 -1.65 -22.12
C ARG A 36 -47.16 -1.86 -23.43
N ARG A 37 -48.44 -1.51 -23.46
CA ARG A 37 -49.24 -1.59 -24.68
C ARG A 37 -48.97 -0.44 -25.65
N VAL A 38 -48.59 0.73 -25.14
CA VAL A 38 -48.32 1.95 -25.88
C VAL A 38 -46.88 2.31 -25.71
N VAL A 39 -46.14 2.57 -26.80
CA VAL A 39 -44.71 2.85 -26.77
C VAL A 39 -44.42 4.08 -27.62
N ALA A 40 -43.64 5.01 -27.08
CA ALA A 40 -43.24 6.24 -27.77
C ALA A 40 -42.13 6.00 -28.78
N CYS A 41 -42.21 6.61 -29.96
CA CYS A 41 -41.13 6.63 -30.94
C CYS A 41 -39.90 7.36 -30.34
N PRO A 42 -38.71 6.77 -30.31
CA PRO A 42 -37.54 7.37 -29.68
C PRO A 42 -37.00 8.61 -30.42
N LYS A 43 -37.56 8.95 -31.61
CA LYS A 43 -37.13 10.12 -32.38
C LYS A 43 -38.12 11.28 -32.32
N CYS A 44 -39.42 11.03 -32.46
CA CYS A 44 -40.43 12.10 -32.48
C CYS A 44 -41.33 12.09 -31.24
N GLY A 45 -41.16 11.15 -30.31
CA GLY A 45 -42.01 11.05 -29.09
C GLY A 45 -43.44 10.54 -29.31
N HIS A 46 -43.89 10.38 -30.58
CA HIS A 46 -45.25 9.96 -30.86
C HIS A 46 -45.54 8.56 -30.34
N ALA A 47 -46.67 8.40 -29.66
CA ALA A 47 -47.14 7.13 -29.11
C ALA A 47 -47.68 6.21 -30.21
N SER A 48 -47.28 4.95 -30.21
CA SER A 48 -47.75 3.94 -31.15
C SER A 48 -48.21 2.68 -30.42
N THR A 49 -49.32 2.09 -30.95
CA THR A 49 -49.83 0.78 -30.55
C THR A 49 -49.71 -0.23 -31.68
N ARG A 50 -49.34 0.20 -32.89
CA ARG A 50 -49.31 -0.61 -34.10
C ARG A 50 -48.03 -1.43 -34.17
N ILE A 51 -48.17 -2.74 -33.90
CA ILE A 51 -47.08 -3.69 -33.88
C ILE A 51 -46.68 -4.06 -35.30
N HIS A 52 -45.36 -3.91 -35.64
CA HIS A 52 -44.78 -4.39 -36.88
C HIS A 52 -44.39 -5.87 -36.77
N SER A 53 -43.64 -6.24 -35.73
CA SER A 53 -43.16 -7.62 -35.53
C SER A 53 -42.81 -7.87 -34.07
N ARG A 54 -42.61 -9.15 -33.73
CA ARG A 54 -42.15 -9.61 -32.42
C ARG A 54 -40.83 -10.37 -32.58
N TYR A 55 -39.96 -10.31 -31.55
CA TYR A 55 -38.74 -11.09 -31.49
C TYR A 55 -38.32 -11.31 -30.03
N SER A 56 -37.51 -12.32 -29.80
CA SER A 56 -36.97 -12.60 -28.48
C SER A 56 -35.59 -11.97 -28.31
N ARG A 57 -35.31 -11.49 -27.12
CA ARG A 57 -34.02 -10.94 -26.69
C ARG A 57 -33.55 -11.67 -25.45
N THR A 58 -32.37 -12.25 -25.50
CA THR A 58 -31.75 -12.94 -24.36
C THR A 58 -30.86 -11.99 -23.58
N LEU A 59 -31.03 -11.96 -22.27
CA LEU A 59 -30.24 -11.18 -21.32
C LEU A 59 -29.73 -12.09 -20.20
N SER A 60 -28.48 -11.89 -19.76
CA SER A 60 -28.03 -12.45 -18.49
C SER A 60 -28.55 -11.60 -17.34
N ASP A 61 -29.00 -12.24 -16.27
CA ASP A 61 -29.50 -11.57 -15.07
C ASP A 61 -28.70 -11.97 -13.82
N LEU A 62 -29.10 -11.43 -12.66
CA LEU A 62 -28.53 -11.82 -11.38
C LEU A 62 -28.75 -13.31 -11.12
N PRO A 63 -27.79 -14.04 -10.59
CA PRO A 63 -27.91 -15.45 -10.29
C PRO A 63 -28.95 -15.69 -9.20
N TRP A 64 -29.62 -16.81 -9.26
CA TRP A 64 -30.56 -17.29 -8.24
C TRP A 64 -30.06 -18.60 -7.65
N HIS A 65 -29.83 -18.65 -6.33
CA HIS A 65 -29.24 -19.80 -5.63
C HIS A 65 -27.93 -20.36 -6.26
N GLY A 66 -27.09 -19.47 -6.78
CA GLY A 66 -25.85 -19.88 -7.45
C GLY A 66 -26.00 -20.36 -8.88
N LEU A 67 -27.24 -20.46 -9.38
CA LEU A 67 -27.54 -20.79 -10.79
C LEU A 67 -27.48 -19.53 -11.65
N ARG A 68 -26.92 -19.66 -12.84
CA ARG A 68 -27.01 -18.58 -13.85
C ARG A 68 -28.43 -18.35 -14.26
N VAL A 69 -28.85 -17.10 -14.34
CA VAL A 69 -30.18 -16.74 -14.81
C VAL A 69 -30.09 -16.17 -16.23
N ARG A 70 -30.79 -16.79 -17.15
CA ARG A 70 -31.02 -16.32 -18.50
C ARG A 70 -32.45 -15.80 -18.60
N LEU A 71 -32.61 -14.53 -18.96
CA LEU A 71 -33.91 -13.88 -19.15
C LEU A 71 -34.19 -13.77 -20.65
N ASP A 72 -35.13 -14.53 -21.14
CA ASP A 72 -35.63 -14.48 -22.53
C ASP A 72 -36.86 -13.56 -22.60
N VAL A 73 -36.68 -12.35 -23.15
CA VAL A 73 -37.70 -11.32 -23.17
C VAL A 73 -38.35 -11.23 -24.55
N HIS A 74 -39.64 -11.41 -24.60
CA HIS A 74 -40.44 -11.16 -25.80
C HIS A 74 -40.72 -9.67 -25.94
N VAL A 75 -40.10 -9.04 -26.93
CA VAL A 75 -40.22 -7.61 -27.24
C VAL A 75 -40.79 -7.38 -28.64
N ARG A 76 -41.29 -6.17 -28.86
CA ARG A 76 -42.02 -5.81 -30.08
C ARG A 76 -41.28 -4.70 -30.83
N ARG A 77 -41.52 -4.67 -32.15
CA ARG A 77 -41.23 -3.52 -33.00
C ARG A 77 -42.53 -2.86 -33.38
N PHE A 78 -42.54 -1.54 -33.41
CA PHE A 78 -43.74 -0.73 -33.70
C PHE A 78 -43.52 0.12 -34.95
N PHE A 79 -44.61 0.45 -35.64
CA PHE A 79 -44.59 1.46 -36.69
C PHE A 79 -44.63 2.87 -36.08
N CYS A 80 -43.94 3.81 -36.70
CA CYS A 80 -44.15 5.22 -36.47
C CYS A 80 -44.90 5.82 -37.67
N ASP A 81 -46.13 6.26 -37.41
CA ASP A 81 -47.03 6.73 -38.45
C ASP A 81 -46.99 8.24 -38.67
N VAL A 82 -46.09 8.94 -38.00
CA VAL A 82 -45.89 10.39 -38.18
C VAL A 82 -45.27 10.68 -39.55
N PRO A 83 -45.95 11.42 -40.44
CA PRO A 83 -45.45 11.64 -41.81
C PRO A 83 -44.09 12.30 -41.90
N GLY A 84 -43.75 13.20 -40.98
CA GLY A 84 -42.44 13.90 -40.93
C GLY A 84 -41.35 13.15 -40.18
N CYS A 85 -41.61 11.98 -39.60
CA CYS A 85 -40.63 11.21 -38.90
C CYS A 85 -39.87 10.28 -39.86
N ASN A 86 -38.56 10.44 -39.97
CA ASN A 86 -37.73 9.57 -40.80
C ASN A 86 -37.53 8.17 -40.18
N ARG A 87 -38.11 7.86 -39.00
CA ARG A 87 -38.09 6.55 -38.38
C ARG A 87 -39.41 5.81 -38.58
N ARG A 88 -39.43 4.91 -39.56
CA ARG A 88 -40.65 4.15 -39.91
C ARG A 88 -40.95 3.02 -38.94
N ILE A 89 -39.88 2.37 -38.39
CA ILE A 89 -40.02 1.23 -37.47
C ILE A 89 -39.05 1.46 -36.29
N PHE A 90 -39.52 1.20 -35.08
CA PHE A 90 -38.69 1.32 -33.88
C PHE A 90 -38.95 0.14 -32.91
N THR A 91 -37.91 -0.20 -32.14
CA THR A 91 -37.97 -1.26 -31.16
C THR A 91 -38.46 -0.72 -29.82
N GLU A 92 -39.29 -1.48 -29.13
CA GLU A 92 -39.65 -1.23 -27.75
C GLU A 92 -38.43 -1.13 -26.84
N ARG A 93 -38.42 -0.13 -25.99
CA ARG A 93 -37.34 0.11 -25.02
C ARG A 93 -37.76 -0.33 -23.64
N LEU A 94 -36.83 -0.92 -22.91
CA LEU A 94 -37.00 -1.41 -21.55
C LEU A 94 -35.96 -0.72 -20.63
N PRO A 95 -36.10 0.61 -20.41
CA PRO A 95 -35.04 1.42 -19.78
C PRO A 95 -34.70 0.95 -18.36
N ASN A 96 -35.67 0.43 -17.60
CA ASN A 96 -35.43 -0.07 -16.25
C ASN A 96 -34.91 -1.53 -16.22
N THR A 97 -34.98 -2.25 -17.35
CA THR A 97 -34.52 -3.64 -17.43
C THR A 97 -33.14 -3.73 -18.08
N ALA A 98 -32.95 -3.10 -19.23
CA ALA A 98 -31.68 -3.19 -19.96
C ALA A 98 -31.51 -2.03 -20.94
N ALA A 99 -30.32 -1.52 -21.06
CA ALA A 99 -29.94 -0.53 -22.07
C ALA A 99 -30.09 -1.08 -23.49
N SER A 100 -30.07 -0.17 -24.48
CA SER A 100 -30.10 -0.56 -25.90
C SER A 100 -28.90 -1.44 -26.21
N TYR A 101 -29.15 -2.56 -26.91
CA TYR A 101 -28.14 -3.56 -27.30
C TYR A 101 -27.42 -4.25 -26.13
N ALA A 102 -27.76 -3.98 -24.86
CA ALA A 102 -27.17 -4.67 -23.74
C ALA A 102 -27.49 -6.18 -23.79
N ARG A 103 -26.54 -6.99 -23.38
CA ARG A 103 -26.65 -8.46 -23.27
C ARG A 103 -26.97 -8.91 -21.85
N ARG A 104 -27.18 -7.98 -20.93
CA ARG A 104 -27.49 -8.22 -19.52
C ARG A 104 -28.46 -7.19 -18.99
N THR A 105 -29.11 -7.51 -17.90
CA THR A 105 -29.96 -6.57 -17.18
C THR A 105 -29.13 -5.45 -16.54
N ALA A 106 -29.77 -4.31 -16.29
CA ALA A 106 -29.13 -3.19 -15.61
C ALA A 106 -28.59 -3.58 -14.22
N ARG A 107 -29.37 -4.36 -13.45
CA ARG A 107 -28.99 -4.86 -12.13
C ARG A 107 -27.79 -5.81 -12.17
N ALA A 108 -27.71 -6.69 -13.16
CA ALA A 108 -26.54 -7.56 -13.36
C ALA A 108 -25.28 -6.74 -13.76
N ALA A 109 -25.46 -5.69 -14.57
CA ALA A 109 -24.36 -4.78 -14.89
C ALA A 109 -23.88 -4.01 -13.65
N SER A 110 -24.80 -3.51 -12.81
CA SER A 110 -24.45 -2.82 -11.55
C SER A 110 -23.75 -3.75 -10.55
N ALA A 111 -24.15 -5.02 -10.47
CA ALA A 111 -23.45 -6.00 -9.63
C ALA A 111 -22.01 -6.24 -10.11
N LEU A 112 -21.81 -6.41 -11.43
CA LEU A 112 -20.46 -6.55 -12.00
C LEU A 112 -19.62 -5.29 -11.82
N GLU A 113 -20.25 -4.12 -11.89
CA GLU A 113 -19.59 -2.85 -11.60
C GLU A 113 -19.11 -2.79 -10.15
N ALA A 114 -19.96 -3.08 -9.18
CA ALA A 114 -19.61 -3.11 -7.76
C ALA A 114 -18.47 -4.12 -7.47
N ILE A 115 -18.56 -5.33 -8.04
CA ILE A 115 -17.49 -6.33 -7.95
C ILE A 115 -16.19 -5.81 -8.58
N GLY A 116 -16.30 -5.17 -9.75
CA GLY A 116 -15.15 -4.62 -10.47
C GLY A 116 -14.48 -3.46 -9.72
N LEU A 117 -15.24 -2.57 -9.10
CA LEU A 117 -14.74 -1.50 -8.25
C LEU A 117 -13.98 -2.06 -7.04
N ALA A 118 -14.53 -3.05 -6.38
CA ALA A 118 -13.90 -3.68 -5.21
C ALA A 118 -12.62 -4.46 -5.57
N LEU A 119 -12.69 -5.33 -6.59
CA LEU A 119 -11.65 -6.35 -6.85
C LEU A 119 -10.85 -6.13 -8.14
N GLY A 120 -11.31 -5.28 -9.04
CA GLY A 120 -10.73 -5.14 -10.39
C GLY A 120 -11.17 -6.28 -11.34
N GLY A 121 -10.63 -6.27 -12.58
CA GLY A 121 -11.11 -7.15 -13.64
C GLY A 121 -10.94 -8.65 -13.38
N ARG A 122 -9.70 -9.12 -13.14
CA ARG A 122 -9.42 -10.57 -13.02
C ARG A 122 -9.97 -11.19 -11.74
N ALA A 123 -9.76 -10.55 -10.60
CA ALA A 123 -10.27 -11.05 -9.33
C ALA A 123 -11.80 -10.93 -9.28
N GLY A 124 -12.33 -9.83 -9.81
CA GLY A 124 -13.78 -9.64 -9.95
C GLY A 124 -14.43 -10.70 -10.82
N ALA A 125 -13.85 -11.05 -11.96
CA ALA A 125 -14.38 -12.09 -12.84
C ALA A 125 -14.43 -13.47 -12.14
N ARG A 126 -13.40 -13.82 -11.38
CA ARG A 126 -13.41 -15.08 -10.60
C ARG A 126 -14.50 -15.09 -9.53
N LEU A 127 -14.69 -13.97 -8.83
CA LEU A 127 -15.78 -13.87 -7.84
C LEU A 127 -17.15 -13.92 -8.52
N ALA A 128 -17.35 -13.16 -9.61
CA ALA A 128 -18.59 -13.17 -10.37
C ALA A 128 -18.94 -14.59 -10.84
N GLU A 129 -17.98 -15.32 -11.39
CA GLU A 129 -18.17 -16.71 -11.83
C GLU A 129 -18.51 -17.64 -10.65
N ALA A 130 -17.82 -17.51 -9.52
CA ALA A 130 -18.11 -18.30 -8.30
C ALA A 130 -19.51 -18.04 -7.75
N LEU A 131 -20.07 -16.86 -7.99
CA LEU A 131 -21.44 -16.48 -7.62
C LEU A 131 -22.48 -16.84 -8.69
N GLY A 132 -22.07 -17.40 -9.83
CA GLY A 132 -22.96 -17.72 -10.95
C GLY A 132 -23.27 -16.52 -11.88
N LEU A 133 -22.58 -15.38 -11.70
CA LEU A 133 -22.74 -14.20 -12.54
C LEU A 133 -21.70 -14.21 -13.67
N ALA A 134 -22.14 -14.34 -14.91
CA ALA A 134 -21.23 -14.33 -16.06
C ALA A 134 -20.58 -12.95 -16.27
N GLY A 135 -19.25 -12.91 -16.36
CA GLY A 135 -18.51 -11.67 -16.61
C GLY A 135 -17.03 -11.93 -16.88
N ALA A 136 -16.58 -11.64 -18.10
CA ALA A 136 -15.16 -11.71 -18.44
C ALA A 136 -14.38 -10.52 -17.82
N PRO A 137 -13.05 -10.67 -17.53
CA PRO A 137 -12.25 -9.58 -16.99
C PRO A 137 -12.27 -8.30 -17.83
N SER A 138 -12.24 -8.43 -19.17
CA SER A 138 -12.32 -7.30 -20.10
C SER A 138 -13.69 -6.62 -20.08
N GLU A 139 -14.74 -7.40 -19.88
CA GLU A 139 -16.11 -6.89 -19.82
C GLU A 139 -16.35 -6.07 -18.54
N ILE A 140 -15.89 -6.57 -17.39
CA ILE A 140 -15.93 -5.81 -16.13
C ILE A 140 -15.16 -4.48 -16.28
N LEU A 141 -13.98 -4.50 -16.88
CA LEU A 141 -13.21 -3.27 -17.13
C LEU A 141 -13.94 -2.33 -18.11
N SER A 142 -14.63 -2.86 -19.12
CA SER A 142 -15.42 -2.06 -20.07
C SER A 142 -16.63 -1.41 -19.38
N ILE A 143 -17.32 -2.13 -18.49
CA ILE A 143 -18.40 -1.56 -17.67
C ILE A 143 -17.87 -0.39 -16.82
N LEU A 144 -16.74 -0.59 -16.13
CA LEU A 144 -16.12 0.46 -15.33
C LEU A 144 -15.72 1.69 -16.17
N SER A 145 -15.25 1.50 -17.39
CA SER A 145 -14.86 2.61 -18.29
C SER A 145 -16.09 3.34 -18.85
N ALA A 146 -17.13 2.64 -19.22
CA ALA A 146 -18.36 3.25 -19.78
C ALA A 146 -19.12 4.11 -18.75
N THR A 147 -19.19 3.63 -17.50
CA THR A 147 -19.83 4.39 -16.43
C THR A 147 -19.02 5.64 -16.06
N HIS A 148 -17.68 5.63 -16.27
CA HIS A 148 -16.85 6.81 -16.11
C HIS A 148 -17.19 7.91 -17.11
N ALA A 149 -17.24 7.58 -18.39
CA ALA A 149 -17.57 8.56 -19.43
C ALA A 149 -18.95 9.23 -19.18
N ALA A 150 -19.93 8.46 -18.73
CA ALA A 150 -21.25 8.99 -18.39
C ALA A 150 -21.26 9.88 -17.13
N ALA A 151 -20.40 9.60 -16.16
CA ALA A 151 -20.25 10.41 -14.94
C ALA A 151 -19.54 11.75 -15.24
N ASP A 152 -18.47 11.73 -16.01
CA ASP A 152 -17.73 12.94 -16.40
C ASP A 152 -18.62 13.89 -17.23
N GLU A 153 -19.39 13.36 -18.20
CA GLU A 153 -20.36 14.16 -18.95
C GLU A 153 -21.47 14.76 -18.06
N SER A 154 -21.87 14.07 -16.99
CA SER A 154 -22.88 14.56 -16.05
C SER A 154 -22.31 15.64 -15.12
N ASP A 155 -21.05 15.51 -14.73
CA ASP A 155 -20.36 16.49 -13.89
C ASP A 155 -20.00 17.76 -14.69
N GLU A 156 -19.60 17.64 -15.97
CA GLU A 156 -19.40 18.77 -16.88
C GLU A 156 -20.71 19.55 -17.11
N ARG A 157 -21.82 18.87 -17.38
CA ARG A 157 -23.15 19.50 -17.51
C ARG A 157 -23.65 20.15 -16.21
N ARG A 158 -23.30 19.59 -15.05
CA ARG A 158 -23.57 20.20 -13.75
C ARG A 158 -22.70 21.43 -13.50
N ALA A 159 -21.47 21.44 -13.96
CA ALA A 159 -20.56 22.58 -13.86
C ALA A 159 -21.02 23.76 -14.74
N GLU A 160 -21.54 23.47 -15.94
CA GLU A 160 -22.08 24.47 -16.88
C GLU A 160 -23.46 25.03 -16.45
N GLY A 161 -24.24 24.29 -15.63
CA GLY A 161 -25.60 24.65 -15.20
C GLY A 161 -25.72 25.25 -13.80
N ARG A 162 -24.63 25.64 -13.14
CA ARG A 162 -24.66 26.19 -11.78
C ARG A 162 -24.93 27.68 -11.73
N ASP A 163 -26.19 28.03 -11.92
CA ASP A 163 -26.83 29.07 -11.13
C ASP A 163 -28.00 28.40 -10.37
N GLY A 164 -27.80 28.24 -9.07
CA GLY A 164 -28.87 28.02 -8.09
C GLY A 164 -29.32 26.58 -7.81
N ILE A 165 -29.22 26.23 -6.51
CA ILE A 165 -29.99 25.21 -5.80
C ILE A 165 -29.43 23.78 -5.88
N ASP A 166 -28.47 23.44 -5.03
CA ASP A 166 -28.55 22.31 -4.07
C ASP A 166 -27.34 22.25 -3.11
N ASP A 167 -27.20 23.30 -2.30
CA ASP A 167 -26.10 23.44 -1.31
C ASP A 167 -26.42 22.77 0.05
N ARG A 168 -27.47 21.95 0.13
CA ARG A 168 -27.92 21.39 1.42
C ARG A 168 -27.49 19.94 1.70
N ALA A 169 -26.76 19.27 0.83
CA ALA A 169 -26.45 17.84 0.99
C ALA A 169 -24.94 17.49 1.03
N LYS A 170 -24.02 18.44 0.85
CA LYS A 170 -22.60 18.20 1.16
C LYS A 170 -22.29 18.97 2.43
N ALA A 171 -22.04 18.26 3.55
CA ALA A 171 -21.38 18.85 4.70
C ALA A 171 -20.17 19.61 4.18
N ALA A 172 -20.10 20.93 4.47
CA ALA A 172 -19.01 21.77 3.97
C ALA A 172 -17.68 21.16 4.38
N LEU A 173 -16.80 20.91 3.42
CA LEU A 173 -15.46 20.39 3.67
C LEU A 173 -14.70 21.41 4.51
N ARG A 174 -14.51 21.13 5.81
CA ARG A 174 -13.86 22.06 6.74
C ARG A 174 -12.37 21.76 6.88
N VAL A 175 -11.99 20.48 6.93
CA VAL A 175 -10.61 20.07 7.23
C VAL A 175 -10.08 19.17 6.11
N LEU A 176 -9.25 19.73 5.25
CA LEU A 176 -8.66 19.05 4.11
C LEU A 176 -7.25 18.56 4.43
N GLY A 177 -6.98 17.29 4.20
CA GLY A 177 -5.64 16.72 4.16
C GLY A 177 -5.14 16.58 2.73
N VAL A 178 -3.91 17.03 2.47
CA VAL A 178 -3.27 17.00 1.16
C VAL A 178 -1.93 16.29 1.26
N ASP A 179 -1.69 15.30 0.38
CA ASP A 179 -0.41 14.58 0.32
C ASP A 179 -0.13 14.11 -1.11
N ASP A 180 1.14 13.74 -1.37
CA ASP A 180 1.51 13.15 -2.64
C ASP A 180 1.42 11.61 -2.62
N TRP A 181 1.16 11.03 -3.77
CA TRP A 181 1.26 9.59 -3.96
C TRP A 181 2.01 9.26 -5.26
N ALA A 182 2.89 8.26 -5.22
CA ALA A 182 3.66 7.88 -6.38
C ALA A 182 2.86 7.00 -7.33
N TRP A 183 2.61 7.49 -8.56
CA TRP A 183 2.16 6.66 -9.67
C TRP A 183 3.25 5.68 -10.10
N ARG A 184 4.47 6.22 -10.36
CA ARG A 184 5.71 5.48 -10.51
C ARG A 184 6.76 6.17 -9.65
N LYS A 185 7.29 5.46 -8.66
CA LYS A 185 8.29 6.01 -7.72
C LYS A 185 9.46 6.63 -8.50
N GLY A 186 9.77 7.88 -8.19
CA GLY A 186 10.85 8.64 -8.84
C GLY A 186 10.52 9.21 -10.23
N GLN A 187 9.32 8.99 -10.79
CA GLN A 187 8.96 9.43 -12.15
C GLN A 187 7.68 10.25 -12.18
N ARG A 188 6.58 9.75 -11.65
CA ARG A 188 5.27 10.40 -11.72
C ARG A 188 4.56 10.31 -10.39
N TYR A 189 4.03 11.45 -9.96
CA TYR A 189 3.27 11.60 -8.72
C TYR A 189 1.91 12.20 -9.04
N GLY A 190 0.96 12.01 -8.13
CA GLY A 190 -0.34 12.67 -8.09
C GLY A 190 -0.61 13.16 -6.68
N THR A 191 -1.70 13.87 -6.48
CA THR A 191 -2.14 14.39 -5.18
C THR A 191 -3.38 13.63 -4.70
N ILE A 192 -3.45 13.34 -3.42
CA ILE A 192 -4.63 12.78 -2.75
C ILE A 192 -5.23 13.85 -1.84
N LEU A 193 -6.54 13.96 -1.87
CA LEU A 193 -7.33 14.88 -1.09
C LEU A 193 -8.25 14.08 -0.15
N VAL A 194 -8.16 14.35 1.14
CA VAL A 194 -8.85 13.59 2.19
C VAL A 194 -9.59 14.53 3.12
N ASP A 195 -10.86 14.24 3.38
CA ASP A 195 -11.59 14.85 4.49
C ASP A 195 -11.11 14.24 5.81
N LEU A 196 -10.46 15.07 6.64
CA LEU A 196 -9.90 14.62 7.91
C LEU A 196 -10.95 14.48 9.03
N GLU A 197 -12.14 15.05 8.86
CA GLU A 197 -13.26 14.87 9.79
C GLU A 197 -14.05 13.61 9.48
N GLN A 198 -14.34 13.36 8.19
CA GLN A 198 -15.08 12.19 7.72
C GLN A 198 -14.17 10.97 7.51
N HIS A 199 -12.85 11.12 7.50
CA HIS A 199 -11.84 10.08 7.23
C HIS A 199 -11.96 9.47 5.82
N GLN A 200 -12.45 10.23 4.85
CA GLN A 200 -12.74 9.77 3.50
C GLN A 200 -11.88 10.45 2.45
N VAL A 201 -11.48 9.69 1.43
CA VAL A 201 -10.85 10.28 0.25
C VAL A 201 -11.92 11.04 -0.53
N ILE A 202 -11.68 12.34 -0.76
CA ILE A 202 -12.58 13.21 -1.52
C ILE A 202 -12.24 13.15 -2.99
N ASP A 203 -10.93 13.22 -3.30
CA ASP A 203 -10.47 13.22 -4.67
C ASP A 203 -9.03 12.75 -4.85
N LEU A 204 -8.68 12.44 -6.10
CA LEU A 204 -7.30 12.26 -6.57
C LEU A 204 -7.05 13.23 -7.72
N LEU A 205 -5.89 13.91 -7.68
CA LEU A 205 -5.43 14.73 -8.79
C LEU A 205 -4.32 13.99 -9.57
N PRO A 206 -4.23 14.19 -10.90
CA PRO A 206 -3.35 13.41 -11.77
C PRO A 206 -1.86 13.75 -11.60
N ASP A 207 -1.55 14.86 -10.96
CA ASP A 207 -0.21 15.39 -10.74
C ASP A 207 -0.09 16.04 -9.36
N ARG A 208 1.06 16.65 -9.08
CA ARG A 208 1.34 17.42 -7.85
C ARG A 208 1.61 18.90 -8.15
N GLU A 209 1.15 19.36 -9.31
CA GLU A 209 1.36 20.73 -9.72
C GLU A 209 0.46 21.67 -8.90
N PRO A 210 1.00 22.83 -8.43
CA PRO A 210 0.23 23.77 -7.63
C PRO A 210 -1.05 24.23 -8.31
N ASP A 211 -1.00 24.49 -9.62
CA ASP A 211 -2.14 25.02 -10.37
C ASP A 211 -3.31 24.03 -10.44
N THR A 212 -3.04 22.72 -10.52
CA THR A 212 -4.07 21.70 -10.46
C THR A 212 -4.81 21.72 -9.11
N LEU A 213 -4.07 21.85 -8.01
CA LEU A 213 -4.66 21.95 -6.68
C LEU A 213 -5.39 23.29 -6.49
N VAL A 214 -4.87 24.41 -7.00
CA VAL A 214 -5.57 25.72 -6.99
C VAL A 214 -6.91 25.63 -7.69
N ALA A 215 -6.95 25.07 -8.90
CA ALA A 215 -8.20 24.92 -9.64
C ALA A 215 -9.23 24.09 -8.84
N TRP A 216 -8.78 23.00 -8.20
CA TRP A 216 -9.64 22.18 -7.37
C TRP A 216 -10.17 22.94 -6.14
N LEU A 217 -9.31 23.66 -5.41
CA LEU A 217 -9.69 24.45 -4.22
C LEU A 217 -10.67 25.56 -4.58
N CYS A 218 -10.48 26.25 -5.69
CA CYS A 218 -11.40 27.28 -6.17
C CYS A 218 -12.79 26.71 -6.50
N ALA A 219 -12.85 25.48 -7.01
CA ALA A 219 -14.11 24.79 -7.31
C ALA A 219 -14.79 24.20 -6.06
N HIS A 220 -14.03 23.94 -4.97
CA HIS A 220 -14.50 23.31 -3.74
C HIS A 220 -14.22 24.19 -2.51
N ARG A 221 -14.90 25.33 -2.45
CA ARG A 221 -14.71 26.31 -1.37
C ARG A 221 -15.26 25.78 -0.05
N GLY A 222 -14.72 26.26 1.08
CA GLY A 222 -15.21 25.96 2.43
C GLY A 222 -14.17 25.38 3.37
N ALA A 223 -12.96 25.03 2.89
CA ALA A 223 -11.88 24.56 3.75
C ALA A 223 -11.45 25.64 4.75
N GLU A 224 -11.61 25.36 6.04
CA GLU A 224 -11.12 26.18 7.15
C GLU A 224 -9.68 25.83 7.49
N PHE A 225 -9.31 24.55 7.36
CA PHE A 225 -7.99 24.02 7.65
C PHE A 225 -7.48 23.16 6.50
N ILE A 226 -6.20 23.33 6.15
CA ILE A 226 -5.50 22.51 5.15
C ILE A 226 -4.25 21.93 5.79
N SER A 227 -4.28 20.61 6.10
CA SER A 227 -3.11 19.86 6.55
C SER A 227 -2.30 19.37 5.35
N ARG A 228 -1.01 19.69 5.30
CA ARG A 228 -0.13 19.42 4.18
C ARG A 228 1.29 19.08 4.62
N ASP A 229 2.03 18.39 3.74
CA ASP A 229 3.48 18.36 3.88
C ASP A 229 4.08 19.77 3.67
N ARG A 230 5.38 19.91 3.95
CA ARG A 230 6.08 21.19 3.79
C ARG A 230 6.59 21.44 2.37
N ALA A 231 6.08 20.70 1.35
CA ALA A 231 6.41 20.98 -0.03
C ALA A 231 5.90 22.38 -0.45
N GLY A 232 6.78 23.19 -0.99
CA GLY A 232 6.47 24.59 -1.35
C GLY A 232 5.29 24.72 -2.32
N GLY A 233 5.08 23.74 -3.20
CA GLY A 233 3.98 23.71 -4.14
C GLY A 233 2.59 23.68 -3.47
N TYR A 234 2.42 22.84 -2.45
CA TYR A 234 1.13 22.76 -1.74
C TYR A 234 0.87 24.00 -0.86
N ALA A 235 1.94 24.58 -0.28
CA ALA A 235 1.83 25.82 0.45
C ALA A 235 1.37 26.99 -0.44
N ASP A 236 1.91 27.06 -1.65
CA ASP A 236 1.53 28.05 -2.64
C ASP A 236 0.10 27.83 -3.14
N ALA A 237 -0.24 26.61 -3.48
CA ALA A 237 -1.59 26.26 -3.93
C ALA A 237 -2.66 26.59 -2.88
N ALA A 238 -2.41 26.28 -1.60
CA ALA A 238 -3.33 26.62 -0.52
C ALA A 238 -3.52 28.13 -0.35
N ARG A 239 -2.44 28.94 -0.44
CA ARG A 239 -2.53 30.41 -0.37
C ARG A 239 -3.35 31.01 -1.52
N ARG A 240 -3.21 30.44 -2.73
CA ARG A 240 -3.89 30.95 -3.93
C ARG A 240 -5.33 30.44 -4.05
N GLY A 241 -5.56 29.17 -3.72
CA GLY A 241 -6.86 28.51 -3.91
C GLY A 241 -7.81 28.61 -2.71
N ALA A 242 -7.27 28.76 -1.49
CA ALA A 242 -8.04 28.89 -0.26
C ALA A 242 -7.33 29.85 0.71
N PRO A 243 -7.29 31.17 0.41
CA PRO A 243 -6.50 32.16 1.18
C PRO A 243 -6.94 32.30 2.64
N GLU A 244 -8.21 32.04 2.94
CA GLU A 244 -8.74 32.10 4.31
C GLU A 244 -8.44 30.85 5.14
N ALA A 245 -7.98 29.77 4.53
CA ALA A 245 -7.73 28.51 5.22
C ALA A 245 -6.43 28.56 6.03
N ILE A 246 -6.49 28.09 7.26
CA ILE A 246 -5.32 27.92 8.12
C ILE A 246 -4.54 26.69 7.63
N GLN A 247 -3.29 26.91 7.20
CA GLN A 247 -2.42 25.82 6.77
C GLN A 247 -1.76 25.16 7.99
N ILE A 248 -1.74 23.84 8.03
CA ILE A 248 -1.17 23.05 9.12
C ILE A 248 -0.05 22.19 8.55
N ALA A 249 1.18 22.35 9.06
CA ALA A 249 2.30 21.49 8.67
C ALA A 249 2.13 20.08 9.27
N ASP A 250 2.37 19.05 8.47
CA ASP A 250 2.27 17.68 8.97
C ASP A 250 3.34 17.36 10.02
N ARG A 251 2.91 16.95 11.20
CA ARG A 251 3.78 16.61 12.34
C ARG A 251 4.75 15.46 12.03
N PHE A 252 4.32 14.47 11.26
CA PHE A 252 5.19 13.36 10.87
C PHE A 252 6.36 13.88 10.03
N HIS A 253 6.09 14.73 9.05
CA HIS A 253 7.13 15.35 8.23
C HIS A 253 8.03 16.32 9.03
N LEU A 254 7.49 17.03 10.02
CA LEU A 254 8.30 17.85 10.95
C LEU A 254 9.32 16.98 11.72
N LEU A 255 8.86 15.87 12.30
CA LEU A 255 9.71 14.94 13.06
C LEU A 255 10.71 14.19 12.15
N ARG A 256 10.30 13.88 10.93
CA ARG A 256 11.20 13.29 9.94
C ARG A 256 12.31 14.25 9.53
N ASN A 257 11.96 15.51 9.24
CA ASN A 257 12.95 16.54 8.90
C ASN A 257 13.94 16.76 10.05
N LEU A 258 13.48 16.69 11.31
CA LEU A 258 14.34 16.74 12.49
C LEU A 258 15.31 15.56 12.53
N THR A 259 14.83 14.35 12.24
CA THR A 259 15.68 13.15 12.18
C THR A 259 16.69 13.22 11.03
N ASP A 260 16.27 13.71 9.87
CA ASP A 260 17.15 13.89 8.71
C ASP A 260 18.25 14.95 8.99
N ALA A 261 17.89 16.04 9.68
CA ALA A 261 18.88 17.05 10.13
C ALA A 261 19.85 16.48 11.16
N ALA A 262 19.37 15.70 12.13
CA ALA A 262 20.22 15.00 13.10
C ALA A 262 21.15 13.98 12.41
N GLN A 263 20.70 13.30 11.34
CA GLN A 263 21.56 12.41 10.55
C GLN A 263 22.68 13.20 9.89
N GLN A 264 22.42 14.35 9.31
CA GLN A 264 23.45 15.21 8.72
C GLN A 264 24.46 15.71 9.77
N ALA A 265 23.99 16.05 10.98
CA ALA A 265 24.87 16.39 12.09
C ALA A 265 25.79 15.21 12.47
N LEU A 266 25.24 14.01 12.64
CA LEU A 266 26.03 12.79 12.90
C LEU A 266 27.05 12.46 11.81
N GLU A 267 26.74 12.76 10.55
CA GLU A 267 27.65 12.56 9.43
C GLU A 267 28.80 13.57 9.46
N ARG A 268 28.58 14.81 9.89
CA ARG A 268 29.62 15.83 10.10
C ARG A 268 30.54 15.46 11.27
N HIS A 269 29.97 14.93 12.35
CA HIS A 269 30.67 14.52 13.58
C HIS A 269 31.03 13.02 13.60
N HIS A 270 31.23 12.41 12.45
CA HIS A 270 31.42 10.95 12.35
C HIS A 270 32.71 10.45 13.06
N ALA A 271 33.72 11.29 13.21
CA ALA A 271 34.96 10.92 13.89
C ALA A 271 34.71 10.73 15.39
N GLU A 272 33.99 11.66 16.03
CA GLU A 272 33.62 11.61 17.44
C GLU A 272 32.64 10.42 17.70
N VAL A 273 31.67 10.22 16.83
CA VAL A 273 30.75 9.06 16.91
C VAL A 273 31.50 7.72 16.78
N ARG A 274 32.58 7.68 15.98
CA ARG A 274 33.44 6.49 15.88
C ARG A 274 34.34 6.26 17.11
N SER A 275 34.68 7.29 17.84
CA SER A 275 35.47 7.17 19.08
C SER A 275 34.65 6.61 20.25
N VAL A 276 33.31 6.61 20.15
CA VAL A 276 32.41 6.07 21.18
C VAL A 276 32.68 4.58 21.38
N ASP A 277 33.18 4.22 22.55
CA ASP A 277 33.39 2.83 22.95
C ASP A 277 32.05 2.21 23.36
N LEU A 278 31.61 1.21 22.61
CA LEU A 278 30.37 0.48 22.89
C LEU A 278 30.56 -0.60 23.99
N ASP A 279 31.78 -0.78 24.50
CA ASP A 279 32.09 -1.77 25.56
C ASP A 279 31.69 -1.31 26.98
N VAL A 280 31.07 -0.13 27.16
CA VAL A 280 30.51 0.34 28.44
C VAL A 280 29.37 -0.57 28.98
N GLN A 281 29.11 -1.70 28.35
CA GLN A 281 28.09 -2.68 28.76
C GLN A 281 28.56 -3.73 29.78
N ARG A 282 29.62 -3.48 30.58
CA ARG A 282 29.89 -4.36 31.72
C ARG A 282 28.98 -3.98 32.89
N PRO A 283 28.07 -4.86 33.33
CA PRO A 283 27.40 -4.62 34.59
C PRO A 283 28.43 -4.62 35.73
N VAL A 284 28.34 -3.64 36.63
CA VAL A 284 29.18 -3.45 37.81
C VAL A 284 29.13 -4.66 38.79
N SER A 285 28.32 -5.68 38.55
CA SER A 285 28.24 -6.89 39.33
C SER A 285 29.39 -7.90 39.16
N ALA A 286 30.39 -7.61 38.28
CA ALA A 286 31.51 -8.53 38.03
C ALA A 286 32.70 -8.33 38.97
N LEU A 287 32.66 -7.36 39.91
CA LEU A 287 33.76 -7.04 40.82
C LEU A 287 33.71 -7.75 42.18
N ALA A 288 32.71 -8.59 42.44
CA ALA A 288 32.54 -9.27 43.72
C ALA A 288 32.48 -10.79 43.61
N LYS A 289 33.45 -11.42 42.92
CA LYS A 289 33.73 -12.87 43.13
C LYS A 289 35.17 -13.19 42.66
N ARG A 290 36.13 -12.81 43.49
CA ARG A 290 37.40 -13.52 43.56
C ARG A 290 37.46 -14.25 44.91
N GLY A 291 37.47 -15.56 44.85
CA GLY A 291 37.78 -16.38 45.99
C GLY A 291 37.10 -17.74 46.00
N GLY A 292 37.88 -18.80 45.67
CA GLY A 292 37.58 -20.18 46.08
C GLY A 292 37.58 -21.22 44.93
N PRO A 293 37.93 -22.47 45.23
CA PRO A 293 39.08 -23.07 44.56
C PRO A 293 38.76 -24.13 43.49
N VAL A 294 39.79 -24.45 42.73
CA VAL A 294 39.97 -25.50 41.73
C VAL A 294 39.34 -26.84 42.09
N SER A 295 38.60 -27.47 41.21
CA SER A 295 38.56 -28.92 41.05
C SER A 295 38.53 -29.30 39.56
N ARG A 296 39.41 -30.22 39.22
CA ARG A 296 39.70 -30.80 37.91
C ARG A 296 38.68 -31.89 37.56
N ARG A 297 38.53 -32.06 36.26
CA ARG A 297 38.15 -33.21 35.43
C ARG A 297 36.92 -32.89 34.56
N GLY A 298 36.91 -33.18 33.32
CA GLY A 298 37.70 -34.01 32.40
C GLY A 298 37.20 -33.77 30.97
N ASP A 299 38.08 -34.10 30.06
CA ASP A 299 38.07 -33.95 28.64
C ASP A 299 36.78 -34.30 27.88
N THR A 300 36.39 -33.43 26.95
CA THR A 300 36.20 -33.82 25.53
C THR A 300 36.06 -32.55 24.68
N GLU A 301 37.11 -32.16 23.99
CA GLU A 301 37.10 -31.17 22.92
C GLU A 301 36.28 -31.65 21.74
N SER A 302 35.18 -31.01 21.48
CA SER A 302 34.55 -31.01 20.17
C SER A 302 34.94 -29.72 19.44
N PRO A 303 35.32 -29.76 18.17
CA PRO A 303 35.80 -28.58 17.44
C PRO A 303 34.69 -27.53 17.37
N ASP A 304 35.05 -26.27 17.70
CA ASP A 304 34.13 -25.13 17.64
C ASP A 304 33.65 -24.90 16.20
N LEU A 305 32.43 -25.31 15.94
CA LEU A 305 31.74 -25.05 14.66
C LEU A 305 31.46 -23.55 14.49
N PRO A 306 31.54 -22.97 13.29
CA PRO A 306 31.20 -21.58 13.03
C PRO A 306 29.81 -21.21 13.57
N VAL A 307 29.65 -20.00 14.11
CA VAL A 307 28.40 -19.52 14.74
C VAL A 307 27.17 -19.67 13.84
N ALA A 308 27.34 -19.54 12.53
CA ALA A 308 26.27 -19.78 11.55
C ALA A 308 25.83 -21.24 11.54
N GLU A 309 26.75 -22.16 11.70
CA GLU A 309 26.51 -23.61 11.71
C GLU A 309 25.90 -24.05 13.05
N GLN A 310 26.37 -23.49 14.17
CA GLN A 310 25.75 -23.67 15.49
C GLN A 310 24.29 -23.20 15.48
N ARG A 311 23.99 -22.04 14.88
CA ARG A 311 22.61 -21.55 14.72
C ARG A 311 21.76 -22.46 13.83
N LYS A 312 22.35 -23.02 12.79
CA LYS A 312 21.69 -23.99 11.89
C LYS A 312 21.35 -25.27 12.62
N LEU A 313 22.29 -25.81 13.40
CA LEU A 313 22.10 -26.99 14.24
C LEU A 313 21.05 -26.73 15.34
N ALA A 314 21.10 -25.59 16.02
CA ALA A 314 20.12 -25.22 17.03
C ALA A 314 18.70 -25.09 16.45
N ARG A 315 18.55 -24.52 15.24
CA ARG A 315 17.25 -24.45 14.55
C ARG A 315 16.76 -25.84 14.12
N ARG A 316 17.67 -26.72 13.68
CA ARG A 316 17.35 -28.10 13.36
C ARG A 316 16.91 -28.88 14.61
N ALA A 317 17.63 -28.76 15.72
CA ALA A 317 17.30 -29.39 16.99
C ALA A 317 15.91 -28.96 17.51
N ARG A 318 15.61 -27.66 17.50
CA ARG A 318 14.28 -27.16 17.87
C ARG A 318 13.15 -27.70 16.97
N ARG A 319 13.41 -27.84 15.68
CA ARG A 319 12.43 -28.39 14.75
C ARG A 319 12.23 -29.88 14.97
N ARG A 320 13.31 -30.59 15.32
CA ARG A 320 13.27 -32.01 15.66
C ARG A 320 12.49 -32.27 16.93
N SER A 321 12.75 -31.52 18.00
CA SER A 321 11.98 -31.59 19.25
C SER A 321 10.48 -31.45 19.01
N ARG A 322 10.09 -30.43 18.24
CA ARG A 322 8.66 -30.24 17.90
C ARG A 322 8.06 -31.35 17.05
N TYR A 323 8.86 -32.00 16.22
CA TYR A 323 8.42 -33.18 15.47
C TYR A 323 8.21 -34.36 16.41
N ASP A 324 9.16 -34.62 17.30
CA ASP A 324 9.11 -35.73 18.25
C ASP A 324 7.92 -35.55 19.23
N GLU A 325 7.67 -34.32 19.71
CA GLU A 325 6.48 -33.95 20.53
C GLU A 325 5.17 -34.20 19.76
N MET A 326 5.13 -33.84 18.46
CA MET A 326 3.95 -34.08 17.62
C MET A 326 3.69 -35.59 17.42
N ILE A 327 4.75 -36.38 17.21
CA ILE A 327 4.64 -37.84 17.09
C ILE A 327 4.17 -38.44 18.40
N ALA A 328 4.74 -38.03 19.54
CA ALA A 328 4.31 -38.51 20.87
C ALA A 328 2.82 -38.27 21.15
N LEU A 329 2.34 -37.05 20.84
CA LEU A 329 0.90 -36.73 20.96
C LEU A 329 0.04 -37.57 20.02
N ARG A 330 0.53 -37.84 18.81
CA ARG A 330 -0.20 -38.64 17.82
C ARG A 330 -0.27 -40.11 18.22
N VAL A 331 0.81 -40.68 18.75
CA VAL A 331 0.86 -42.05 19.28
C VAL A 331 -0.08 -42.17 20.51
N GLY A 332 -0.18 -41.11 21.33
CA GLY A 332 -1.14 -40.99 22.42
C GLY A 332 -2.61 -40.78 22.00
N GLY A 333 -2.93 -40.86 20.70
CA GLY A 333 -4.29 -40.79 20.16
C GLY A 333 -4.81 -39.36 19.88
N ALA A 334 -4.00 -38.31 20.07
CA ALA A 334 -4.43 -36.94 19.83
C ALA A 334 -4.79 -36.67 18.37
N SER A 335 -5.88 -35.94 18.15
CA SER A 335 -6.31 -35.49 16.83
C SER A 335 -5.42 -34.37 16.29
N VAL A 336 -5.44 -34.14 14.96
CA VAL A 336 -4.70 -33.03 14.31
C VAL A 336 -5.11 -31.66 14.90
N ALA A 337 -6.37 -31.53 15.31
CA ALA A 337 -6.87 -30.30 15.92
C ALA A 337 -6.31 -30.06 17.34
N GLU A 338 -6.15 -31.12 18.11
CA GLU A 338 -5.54 -31.07 19.46
C GLU A 338 -4.04 -30.79 19.37
N ILE A 339 -3.31 -31.46 18.45
CA ILE A 339 -1.90 -31.21 18.19
C ILE A 339 -1.66 -29.75 17.74
N HIS A 340 -2.55 -29.23 16.89
CA HIS A 340 -2.49 -27.82 16.46
C HIS A 340 -2.62 -26.86 17.65
N ARG A 341 -3.59 -27.11 18.56
CA ARG A 341 -3.80 -26.29 19.75
C ARG A 341 -2.66 -26.40 20.76
N SER A 342 -2.12 -27.59 20.95
CA SER A 342 -1.06 -27.85 21.93
C SER A 342 0.29 -27.29 21.51
N LEU A 343 0.71 -27.52 20.25
CA LEU A 343 2.06 -27.18 19.78
C LEU A 343 2.12 -25.88 18.95
N GLY A 344 0.99 -25.26 18.63
CA GLY A 344 0.94 -24.06 17.78
C GLY A 344 1.42 -24.31 16.33
N LEU A 345 1.48 -25.56 15.89
CA LEU A 345 1.87 -25.92 14.52
C LEU A 345 0.69 -25.83 13.57
N SER A 346 0.89 -25.29 12.36
CA SER A 346 -0.19 -25.25 11.37
C SER A 346 -0.66 -26.67 11.00
N ARG A 347 -1.97 -26.86 10.80
CA ARG A 347 -2.55 -28.16 10.37
C ARG A 347 -1.86 -28.71 9.12
N LYS A 348 -1.48 -27.82 8.17
CA LYS A 348 -0.73 -28.17 6.95
C LYS A 348 0.66 -28.74 7.28
N THR A 349 1.34 -28.17 8.30
CA THR A 349 2.66 -28.67 8.76
C THR A 349 2.53 -30.04 9.41
N ILE A 350 1.54 -30.22 10.28
CA ILE A 350 1.26 -31.51 10.97
C ILE A 350 0.98 -32.59 9.92
N MET A 351 0.07 -32.36 8.99
CA MET A 351 -0.28 -33.30 7.92
C MET A 351 0.91 -33.64 7.02
N ARG A 352 1.74 -32.66 6.69
CA ARG A 352 2.97 -32.89 5.90
C ARG A 352 3.97 -33.77 6.65
N TRP A 353 4.17 -33.52 7.96
CA TRP A 353 5.07 -34.29 8.79
C TRP A 353 4.58 -35.72 9.00
N MET A 354 3.28 -35.91 9.19
CA MET A 354 2.67 -37.24 9.27
C MET A 354 2.83 -38.04 7.97
N ARG A 355 2.67 -37.40 6.81
CA ARG A 355 2.85 -38.07 5.50
C ARG A 355 4.31 -38.45 5.22
N ALA A 356 5.25 -37.70 5.78
CA ALA A 356 6.68 -37.96 5.57
C ALA A 356 7.19 -39.24 6.25
N GLY A 357 6.47 -39.77 7.24
CA GLY A 357 6.83 -41.00 7.97
C GLY A 357 8.10 -40.88 8.83
N ALA A 358 8.97 -39.91 8.53
CA ALA A 358 10.20 -39.63 9.24
C ALA A 358 10.39 -38.09 9.35
N PHE A 359 11.31 -37.65 10.22
CA PHE A 359 11.62 -36.23 10.35
C PHE A 359 12.10 -35.63 9.02
N PRO A 360 11.35 -34.70 8.40
CA PRO A 360 11.72 -34.19 7.07
C PRO A 360 12.90 -33.22 7.22
N GLU A 361 14.07 -33.66 6.80
CA GLU A 361 15.24 -32.79 6.68
C GLU A 361 14.98 -31.71 5.62
N ARG A 362 15.47 -30.48 5.86
CA ARG A 362 15.51 -29.47 4.81
C ARG A 362 16.64 -29.83 3.86
N GLN A 363 16.30 -30.18 2.63
CA GLN A 363 17.31 -30.23 1.58
C GLN A 363 17.98 -28.86 1.46
N PRO A 364 19.31 -28.77 1.24
CA PRO A 364 19.96 -27.54 0.86
C PRO A 364 19.17 -26.99 -0.34
N SER A 365 18.82 -25.71 -0.32
CA SER A 365 18.25 -25.09 -1.51
C SER A 365 19.30 -25.24 -2.61
N VAL A 366 18.98 -26.00 -3.64
CA VAL A 366 19.72 -25.96 -4.89
C VAL A 366 19.70 -24.48 -5.28
N GLY A 367 20.88 -23.85 -5.37
CA GLY A 367 21.00 -22.42 -5.61
C GLY A 367 20.09 -22.04 -6.77
N TRP A 368 19.32 -20.97 -6.62
CA TRP A 368 18.47 -20.46 -7.68
C TRP A 368 19.35 -20.26 -8.92
N GLN A 369 19.11 -21.04 -9.98
CA GLN A 369 19.69 -20.75 -11.27
C GLN A 369 19.11 -19.41 -11.74
N THR A 370 19.86 -18.36 -11.55
CA THR A 370 19.52 -17.03 -12.06
C THR A 370 19.99 -16.93 -13.52
N SER A 371 19.42 -16.01 -14.26
CA SER A 371 19.89 -15.67 -15.62
C SER A 371 21.38 -15.26 -15.67
N LEU A 372 22.00 -15.02 -14.51
CA LEU A 372 23.43 -14.71 -14.35
C LEU A 372 24.30 -15.97 -14.09
N THR A 373 23.73 -17.11 -13.81
CA THR A 373 24.49 -18.36 -13.56
C THR A 373 25.47 -18.68 -14.70
N PRO A 374 25.12 -18.53 -15.99
CA PRO A 374 26.05 -18.75 -17.10
C PRO A 374 27.20 -17.72 -17.17
N HIS A 375 27.05 -16.57 -16.52
CA HIS A 375 28.01 -15.47 -16.53
C HIS A 375 28.78 -15.32 -15.21
N ALA A 376 28.57 -16.25 -14.25
CA ALA A 376 29.13 -16.18 -12.91
C ALA A 376 30.65 -16.18 -12.89
N GLU A 377 31.27 -17.01 -13.71
CA GLU A 377 32.74 -17.12 -13.81
C GLU A 377 33.35 -15.81 -14.30
N TYR A 378 32.81 -15.26 -15.39
CA TYR A 378 33.23 -13.96 -15.91
C TYR A 378 33.09 -12.83 -14.88
N LEU A 379 31.97 -12.77 -14.16
CA LEU A 379 31.75 -11.78 -13.13
C LEU A 379 32.77 -11.90 -11.98
N ASN A 380 33.09 -13.13 -11.58
CA ASN A 380 34.11 -13.38 -10.57
C ASN A 380 35.51 -12.97 -11.04
N GLU A 381 35.90 -13.33 -12.25
CA GLU A 381 37.20 -12.95 -12.83
C GLU A 381 37.36 -11.42 -12.91
N ARG A 382 36.35 -10.72 -13.42
CA ARG A 382 36.37 -9.27 -13.53
C ARG A 382 36.43 -8.58 -12.17
N TRP A 383 35.69 -9.14 -11.19
CA TRP A 383 35.69 -8.63 -9.83
C TRP A 383 37.05 -8.81 -9.14
N GLN A 384 37.67 -9.98 -9.27
CA GLN A 384 39.01 -10.27 -8.76
C GLN A 384 40.08 -9.45 -9.48
N GLY A 385 39.87 -9.16 -10.77
CA GLY A 385 40.71 -8.27 -11.58
C GLY A 385 40.56 -6.77 -11.24
N GLY A 386 39.81 -6.43 -10.17
CA GLY A 386 39.69 -5.05 -9.65
C GLY A 386 38.53 -4.23 -10.20
N CYS A 387 37.67 -4.79 -11.05
CA CYS A 387 36.49 -4.10 -11.53
C CYS A 387 35.32 -4.24 -10.53
N HIS A 388 35.20 -3.30 -9.58
CA HIS A 388 34.12 -3.28 -8.58
C HIS A 388 32.93 -2.41 -8.98
N ASN A 389 32.93 -1.87 -10.20
CA ASN A 389 31.82 -1.07 -10.72
C ASN A 389 30.75 -1.95 -11.36
N VAL A 390 29.69 -2.23 -10.61
CA VAL A 390 28.59 -3.12 -11.05
C VAL A 390 27.87 -2.60 -12.30
N THR A 391 27.80 -1.29 -12.50
CA THR A 391 27.21 -0.70 -13.71
C THR A 391 28.05 -1.00 -14.95
N GLN A 392 29.39 -0.99 -14.80
CA GLN A 392 30.31 -1.36 -15.87
C GLN A 392 30.20 -2.86 -16.17
N LEU A 393 30.19 -3.72 -15.16
CA LEU A 393 29.99 -5.18 -15.31
C LEU A 393 28.67 -5.51 -16.02
N TRP A 394 27.60 -4.78 -15.69
CA TRP A 394 26.33 -4.94 -16.38
C TRP A 394 26.40 -4.53 -17.87
N ARG A 395 27.09 -3.43 -18.21
CA ARG A 395 27.28 -3.00 -19.60
C ARG A 395 28.09 -4.02 -20.40
N GLU A 396 29.16 -4.54 -19.85
CA GLU A 396 29.99 -5.58 -20.45
C GLU A 396 29.16 -6.86 -20.70
N LEU A 397 28.37 -7.30 -19.72
CA LEU A 397 27.47 -8.45 -19.86
C LEU A 397 26.40 -8.22 -20.94
N HIS A 398 25.81 -7.03 -20.97
CA HIS A 398 24.75 -6.69 -21.92
C HIS A 398 25.26 -6.58 -23.36
N ASN A 399 26.39 -5.91 -23.57
CA ASN A 399 26.90 -5.59 -24.90
C ASN A 399 27.74 -6.73 -25.50
N GLU A 400 28.47 -7.49 -24.67
CA GLU A 400 29.49 -8.44 -25.13
C GLU A 400 29.12 -9.89 -24.88
N ARG A 401 28.21 -10.17 -23.95
CA ARG A 401 27.90 -11.54 -23.50
C ARG A 401 26.43 -11.93 -23.62
N GLY A 402 25.60 -11.11 -24.29
CA GLY A 402 24.20 -11.41 -24.57
C GLY A 402 23.29 -11.50 -23.35
N PHE A 403 23.64 -10.86 -22.23
CA PHE A 403 22.81 -10.81 -21.05
C PHE A 403 21.70 -9.76 -21.20
N HIS A 404 20.43 -10.19 -21.21
CA HIS A 404 19.27 -9.30 -21.37
C HIS A 404 18.61 -8.87 -20.06
N GLY A 405 19.20 -9.18 -18.90
CA GLY A 405 18.68 -8.80 -17.60
C GLY A 405 18.99 -7.35 -17.20
N GLY A 406 18.21 -6.83 -16.25
CA GLY A 406 18.38 -5.46 -15.73
C GLY A 406 19.61 -5.30 -14.82
N LEU A 407 20.09 -4.06 -14.67
CA LEU A 407 21.17 -3.69 -13.76
C LEU A 407 20.91 -4.16 -12.31
N THR A 408 19.65 -4.12 -11.86
CA THR A 408 19.27 -4.57 -10.51
C THR A 408 19.59 -6.05 -10.27
N THR A 409 19.48 -6.90 -11.29
CA THR A 409 19.80 -8.33 -11.19
C THR A 409 21.30 -8.53 -10.96
N VAL A 410 22.15 -7.77 -11.65
CA VAL A 410 23.62 -7.81 -11.46
C VAL A 410 24.02 -7.22 -10.11
N LEU A 411 23.36 -6.16 -9.65
CA LEU A 411 23.56 -5.56 -8.33
C LEU A 411 23.23 -6.54 -7.19
N GLU A 412 22.12 -7.24 -7.28
CA GLU A 412 21.73 -8.24 -6.28
C GLU A 412 22.69 -9.43 -6.29
N TRP A 413 23.07 -9.91 -7.48
CA TRP A 413 24.02 -11.02 -7.61
C TRP A 413 25.39 -10.64 -7.04
N ALA A 414 25.93 -9.45 -7.38
CA ALA A 414 27.18 -8.95 -6.86
C ALA A 414 27.18 -8.80 -5.32
N ARG A 415 26.03 -8.38 -4.76
CA ARG A 415 25.86 -8.23 -3.31
C ARG A 415 25.97 -9.56 -2.56
N PHE A 416 25.51 -10.65 -3.16
CA PHE A 416 25.45 -11.98 -2.51
C PHE A 416 26.64 -12.87 -2.85
N HIS A 417 27.27 -12.73 -4.03
CA HIS A 417 28.28 -13.66 -4.53
C HIS A 417 29.68 -13.07 -4.63
N LEU A 418 29.81 -11.77 -4.87
CA LEU A 418 31.11 -11.13 -5.10
C LEU A 418 31.74 -10.46 -3.86
N ARG A 419 30.99 -10.33 -2.77
CA ARG A 419 31.46 -9.69 -1.53
C ARG A 419 31.94 -10.64 -0.43
N GLU A 420 31.83 -11.93 -0.60
CA GLU A 420 32.44 -12.91 0.30
C GLU A 420 33.85 -13.28 -0.19
N PRO A 421 34.89 -13.29 0.71
CA PRO A 421 36.21 -13.77 0.32
C PRO A 421 36.17 -15.26 -0.02
N PRO A 422 36.95 -15.72 -0.99
CA PRO A 422 36.99 -17.14 -1.36
C PRO A 422 37.48 -17.99 -0.18
N HIS A 423 36.71 -19.01 0.19
CA HIS A 423 37.16 -20.05 1.10
C HIS A 423 38.36 -20.78 0.50
N GLY A 424 39.58 -20.53 1.03
CA GLY A 424 40.72 -21.35 0.66
C GLY A 424 42.08 -20.65 0.52
N ALA A 425 42.33 -19.53 1.19
CA ALA A 425 43.72 -19.00 1.32
C ALA A 425 44.20 -19.21 2.75
N THR A 426 45.09 -20.17 2.96
CA THR A 426 45.87 -20.34 4.18
C THR A 426 46.79 -19.14 4.36
N ILE A 427 46.44 -18.24 5.31
CA ILE A 427 47.30 -17.17 5.79
C ILE A 427 48.07 -17.72 6.98
N PRO A 428 49.43 -17.54 7.10
CA PRO A 428 50.19 -18.06 8.22
C PRO A 428 49.75 -17.39 9.52
N VAL A 429 49.48 -18.20 10.52
CA VAL A 429 49.06 -17.79 11.84
C VAL A 429 50.26 -17.17 12.56
N ALA A 430 50.28 -15.84 12.64
CA ALA A 430 51.02 -15.15 13.70
C ALA A 430 50.08 -15.11 14.92
N SER A 431 50.50 -15.81 15.96
CA SER A 431 49.78 -15.90 17.22
C SER A 431 49.63 -14.51 17.86
N CYS A 432 48.39 -14.04 17.94
CA CYS A 432 47.99 -13.06 18.94
C CYS A 432 46.66 -13.54 19.53
N ALA A 433 46.75 -14.08 20.72
CA ALA A 433 45.61 -14.36 21.56
C ALA A 433 44.88 -13.02 21.86
N SER A 434 43.81 -12.76 21.16
CA SER A 434 42.81 -11.81 21.61
C SER A 434 41.42 -12.44 21.37
N THR A 435 40.81 -12.81 22.46
CA THR A 435 39.39 -13.21 22.54
C THR A 435 38.51 -12.08 22.00
N SER A 436 38.29 -12.01 20.71
CA SER A 436 37.33 -11.07 20.11
C SER A 436 35.93 -11.63 20.25
N ARG A 437 35.26 -11.19 21.30
CA ARG A 437 33.81 -11.16 21.40
C ARG A 437 33.21 -10.46 20.15
N PRO A 438 32.08 -10.91 19.57
CA PRO A 438 31.50 -10.21 18.43
C PRO A 438 31.24 -8.76 18.82
N ALA A 439 31.90 -7.82 18.17
CA ALA A 439 31.65 -6.40 18.29
C ALA A 439 30.15 -6.17 18.02
N THR A 440 29.44 -5.58 18.95
CA THR A 440 28.06 -5.14 18.76
C THR A 440 28.07 -4.20 17.56
N ALA A 441 27.41 -4.62 16.47
CA ALA A 441 27.43 -3.84 15.23
C ALA A 441 26.91 -2.44 15.51
N ARG A 442 27.71 -1.41 15.22
CA ARG A 442 27.34 0.00 15.40
C ARG A 442 26.06 0.28 14.62
N PRO A 443 25.13 1.10 15.16
CA PRO A 443 23.95 1.50 14.42
C PRO A 443 24.34 2.25 13.13
N SER A 444 23.58 2.06 12.05
CA SER A 444 23.72 2.88 10.84
C SER A 444 23.47 4.36 11.18
N ALA A 445 23.99 5.30 10.38
CA ALA A 445 23.79 6.74 10.60
C ALA A 445 22.30 7.10 10.74
N HIS A 446 21.44 6.52 9.89
CA HIS A 446 19.99 6.69 10.00
C HIS A 446 19.42 6.14 11.32
N ARG A 447 19.87 4.96 11.77
CA ARG A 447 19.44 4.41 13.07
C ARG A 447 19.95 5.25 14.24
N ALA A 448 21.18 5.73 14.18
CA ALA A 448 21.77 6.62 15.18
C ALA A 448 20.99 7.94 15.29
N ALA A 449 20.63 8.55 14.15
CA ALA A 449 19.81 9.75 14.11
C ALA A 449 18.42 9.53 14.72
N TRP A 450 17.81 8.40 14.42
CA TRP A 450 16.54 8.04 15.03
C TRP A 450 16.68 7.87 16.57
N LEU A 451 17.74 7.21 17.04
CA LEU A 451 18.00 7.06 18.48
C LEU A 451 18.19 8.43 19.15
N LEU A 452 18.96 9.32 18.52
CA LEU A 452 19.25 10.67 19.05
C LEU A 452 18.01 11.55 19.12
N THR A 453 17.01 11.31 18.26
CA THR A 453 15.77 12.09 18.20
C THR A 453 14.56 11.38 18.79
N ALA A 454 14.66 10.12 19.23
CA ALA A 454 13.56 9.36 19.82
C ALA A 454 13.36 9.71 21.30
N PRO A 455 12.11 9.70 21.83
CA PRO A 455 11.85 9.84 23.25
C PRO A 455 12.50 8.71 24.04
N SER A 456 13.04 9.04 25.22
CA SER A 456 13.75 8.08 26.09
C SER A 456 12.89 6.87 26.47
N GLU A 457 11.59 7.04 26.63
CA GLU A 457 10.62 5.98 27.00
C GLU A 457 10.47 4.91 25.90
N ARG A 458 10.84 5.24 24.65
CA ARG A 458 10.81 4.32 23.52
C ARG A 458 12.13 3.58 23.29
N LEU A 459 13.18 3.97 24.02
CA LEU A 459 14.51 3.40 23.89
C LEU A 459 14.75 2.29 24.91
N LYS A 460 15.42 1.23 24.47
CA LYS A 460 15.93 0.18 25.36
C LYS A 460 17.19 0.65 26.06
N LEU A 461 17.51 0.06 27.22
CA LEU A 461 18.68 0.44 28.01
C LEU A 461 20.02 0.50 27.20
N PRO A 462 20.33 -0.44 26.28
CA PRO A 462 21.51 -0.32 25.44
C PRO A 462 21.47 0.87 24.47
N GLU A 463 20.29 1.25 24.01
CA GLU A 463 20.09 2.38 23.08
C GLU A 463 20.21 3.73 23.81
N LEU A 464 19.70 3.81 25.05
CA LEU A 464 19.90 4.97 25.91
C LEU A 464 21.39 5.20 26.20
N ARG A 465 22.13 4.16 26.57
CA ARG A 465 23.58 4.25 26.80
C ARG A 465 24.34 4.70 25.55
N TYR A 466 23.90 4.26 24.38
CA TYR A 466 24.47 4.71 23.13
C TYR A 466 24.26 6.22 22.92
N VAL A 467 23.05 6.73 23.16
CA VAL A 467 22.74 8.16 23.07
C VAL A 467 23.57 8.96 24.08
N GLU A 468 23.64 8.51 25.35
CA GLU A 468 24.48 9.13 26.39
C GLU A 468 25.93 9.19 25.97
N ALA A 469 26.49 8.11 25.43
CA ALA A 469 27.89 8.06 24.99
C ALA A 469 28.17 8.97 23.79
N VAL A 470 27.21 9.08 22.83
CA VAL A 470 27.33 10.03 21.71
C VAL A 470 27.27 11.47 22.19
N CYS A 471 26.36 11.79 23.11
CA CYS A 471 26.27 13.14 23.70
C CYS A 471 27.49 13.50 24.55
N ALA A 472 28.10 12.53 25.21
CA ALA A 472 29.35 12.74 25.96
C ALA A 472 30.58 12.95 25.05
N ALA A 473 30.56 12.39 23.84
CA ALA A 473 31.65 12.50 22.88
C ALA A 473 31.65 13.81 22.08
N SER A 474 30.48 14.47 21.93
CA SER A 474 30.37 15.75 21.21
C SER A 474 29.29 16.64 21.83
N SER A 475 29.71 17.86 22.19
CA SER A 475 28.80 18.91 22.71
C SER A 475 27.76 19.35 21.69
N GLU A 476 28.14 19.35 20.41
CA GLU A 476 27.26 19.69 19.29
C GLU A 476 26.13 18.66 19.13
N LEU A 477 26.48 17.36 19.24
CA LEU A 477 25.48 16.29 19.19
C LEU A 477 24.61 16.24 20.46
N ALA A 478 25.16 16.61 21.62
CA ALA A 478 24.38 16.80 22.85
C ALA A 478 23.36 17.94 22.68
N ALA A 479 23.75 19.06 22.07
CA ALA A 479 22.85 20.16 21.75
C ALA A 479 21.76 19.74 20.75
N VAL A 480 22.09 18.95 19.71
CA VAL A 480 21.11 18.38 18.76
C VAL A 480 20.09 17.51 19.51
N HIS A 481 20.55 16.66 20.43
CA HIS A 481 19.67 15.80 21.23
C HIS A 481 18.72 16.63 22.11
N SER A 482 19.24 17.63 22.85
CA SER A 482 18.42 18.51 23.69
C SER A 482 17.35 19.24 22.88
N LEU A 483 17.75 19.88 21.78
CA LEU A 483 16.83 20.56 20.86
C LEU A 483 15.80 19.63 20.25
N ALA A 484 16.18 18.38 19.94
CA ALA A 484 15.24 17.39 19.43
C ALA A 484 14.17 17.01 20.47
N MET A 485 14.57 16.85 21.74
CA MET A 485 13.64 16.56 22.84
C MET A 485 12.72 17.75 23.13
N GLU A 486 13.26 18.96 23.11
CA GLU A 486 12.48 20.20 23.27
C GLU A 486 11.44 20.36 22.17
N PHE A 487 11.82 20.11 20.90
CA PHE A 487 10.90 20.18 19.76
C PHE A 487 9.76 19.17 19.89
N ARG A 488 10.07 17.93 20.30
CA ARG A 488 9.03 16.92 20.56
C ARG A 488 8.11 17.32 21.68
N ARG A 489 8.68 17.77 22.81
CA ARG A 489 7.89 18.23 23.96
C ARG A 489 6.96 19.35 23.58
N MET A 490 7.42 20.32 22.78
CA MET A 490 6.61 21.43 22.27
C MET A 490 5.40 20.92 21.45
N LEU A 491 5.60 19.91 20.59
CA LEU A 491 4.52 19.28 19.82
C LEU A 491 3.55 18.49 20.71
N ASP A 492 4.06 17.75 21.68
CA ASP A 492 3.27 16.88 22.56
C ASP A 492 2.47 17.68 23.58
N MET A 493 3.04 18.79 24.10
CA MET A 493 2.41 19.67 25.07
C MET A 493 1.58 20.78 24.43
N HIS A 494 1.55 20.86 23.10
CA HIS A 494 0.84 21.92 22.37
C HIS A 494 1.25 23.34 22.81
N ASP A 495 2.57 23.58 23.03
CA ASP A 495 3.09 24.87 23.50
C ASP A 495 3.62 25.73 22.33
N PRO A 496 2.81 26.66 21.78
CA PRO A 496 3.23 27.50 20.68
C PRO A 496 4.28 28.55 21.09
N ASN A 497 4.36 28.92 22.39
CA ASN A 497 5.27 29.95 22.88
C ASN A 497 6.73 29.47 22.85
N ALA A 498 6.95 28.16 22.92
CA ALA A 498 8.27 27.55 22.85
C ALA A 498 8.90 27.62 21.45
N LEU A 499 8.13 27.83 20.36
CA LEU A 499 8.65 27.76 19.00
C LEU A 499 9.68 28.85 18.69
N VAL A 500 9.41 30.09 19.05
CA VAL A 500 10.30 31.23 18.72
C VAL A 500 11.66 31.11 19.45
N PRO A 501 11.70 30.86 20.78
CA PRO A 501 12.95 30.58 21.49
C PRO A 501 13.71 29.40 20.91
N TRP A 502 12.99 28.30 20.63
CA TRP A 502 13.59 27.10 20.03
C TRP A 502 14.25 27.38 18.67
N LEU A 503 13.58 28.13 17.79
CA LEU A 503 14.15 28.54 16.49
C LEU A 503 15.45 29.33 16.67
N GLY A 504 15.50 30.24 17.64
CA GLY A 504 16.72 31.02 17.94
C GLY A 504 17.87 30.13 18.39
N SER A 505 17.63 29.16 19.29
CA SER A 505 18.65 28.21 19.76
C SER A 505 19.07 27.24 18.63
N ALA A 506 18.13 26.78 17.82
CA ALA A 506 18.43 25.84 16.74
C ALA A 506 19.21 26.49 15.58
N GLU A 507 19.00 27.79 15.29
CA GLU A 507 19.73 28.50 14.24
C GLU A 507 21.24 28.59 14.52
N SER A 508 21.65 28.67 15.79
CA SER A 508 23.05 28.68 16.21
C SER A 508 23.66 27.28 16.39
N SER A 509 22.93 26.22 16.08
CA SER A 509 23.33 24.83 16.24
C SER A 509 23.48 24.09 14.89
N GLU A 510 23.81 22.80 14.96
CA GLU A 510 23.84 21.89 13.81
C GLU A 510 22.46 21.75 13.11
N LEU A 511 21.38 22.18 13.75
CA LEU A 511 20.00 22.21 13.21
C LEU A 511 19.67 23.52 12.48
N GLY A 512 20.63 24.43 12.24
CA GLY A 512 20.39 25.75 11.67
C GLY A 512 19.64 25.75 10.34
N SER A 513 19.96 24.82 9.43
CA SER A 513 19.24 24.72 8.14
C SER A 513 17.79 24.26 8.31
N LEU A 514 17.51 23.39 9.28
CA LEU A 514 16.16 23.01 9.67
C LEU A 514 15.39 24.20 10.23
N ALA A 515 16.00 24.92 11.18
CA ALA A 515 15.39 26.09 11.80
C ALA A 515 15.04 27.19 10.77
N ALA A 516 15.96 27.49 9.85
CA ALA A 516 15.70 28.41 8.74
C ALA A 516 14.56 27.93 7.83
N GLY A 517 14.46 26.63 7.59
CA GLY A 517 13.33 26.03 6.86
C GLY A 517 12.00 26.14 7.60
N LEU A 518 11.99 25.93 8.93
CA LEU A 518 10.78 26.05 9.76
C LEU A 518 10.34 27.52 9.88
N ARG A 519 11.26 28.46 9.95
CA ARG A 519 10.96 29.89 10.00
C ARG A 519 10.23 30.38 8.76
N ARG A 520 10.55 29.87 7.57
CA ARG A 520 9.85 30.21 6.32
C ARG A 520 8.40 29.74 6.29
N ASP A 521 8.05 28.72 7.07
CA ASP A 521 6.72 28.12 7.14
C ASP A 521 6.14 28.21 8.58
N LYS A 522 6.54 29.28 9.32
CA LYS A 522 6.31 29.41 10.76
C LYS A 522 4.85 29.28 11.13
N ASP A 523 3.95 29.90 10.38
CA ASP A 523 2.52 29.92 10.70
C ASP A 523 1.91 28.51 10.60
N ALA A 524 2.29 27.73 9.59
CA ALA A 524 1.84 26.35 9.46
C ALA A 524 2.46 25.43 10.54
N VAL A 525 3.68 25.72 11.00
CA VAL A 525 4.30 25.00 12.13
C VAL A 525 3.60 25.37 13.44
N LEU A 526 3.29 26.63 13.68
CA LEU A 526 2.49 27.07 14.82
C LEU A 526 1.11 26.41 14.83
N ALA A 527 0.46 26.37 13.67
CA ALA A 527 -0.82 25.69 13.53
C ALA A 527 -0.70 24.17 13.82
N ALA A 528 0.41 23.54 13.43
CA ALA A 528 0.67 22.13 13.77
C ALA A 528 0.84 21.88 15.28
N ILE A 529 1.33 22.86 16.03
CA ILE A 529 1.42 22.80 17.48
C ILE A 529 0.03 22.99 18.12
N LEU A 530 -0.73 23.99 17.65
CA LEU A 530 -2.00 24.38 18.24
C LEU A 530 -3.15 23.43 17.95
N PHE A 531 -3.25 22.95 16.70
CA PHE A 531 -4.39 22.16 16.25
C PHE A 531 -4.07 20.67 16.25
N ARG A 532 -5.10 19.84 16.50
CA ARG A 532 -4.98 18.36 16.55
C ARG A 532 -4.80 17.69 15.18
N TRP A 533 -5.09 18.42 14.09
CA TRP A 533 -5.10 17.86 12.75
C TRP A 533 -3.69 17.49 12.27
N SER A 534 -3.57 16.37 11.58
CA SER A 534 -2.32 15.89 10.98
C SER A 534 -2.61 14.99 9.79
N ASN A 535 -1.60 14.76 8.94
CA ASN A 535 -1.71 13.90 7.77
C ASN A 535 -1.61 12.39 8.06
N GLY A 536 -1.61 11.95 9.32
CA GLY A 536 -1.56 10.52 9.65
C GLY A 536 -2.68 9.70 9.00
N LEU A 537 -3.90 10.29 8.91
CA LEU A 537 -5.03 9.70 8.18
C LEU A 537 -4.78 9.64 6.68
N VAL A 538 -4.19 10.70 6.11
CA VAL A 538 -3.85 10.78 4.69
C VAL A 538 -2.84 9.69 4.33
N GLU A 539 -1.82 9.47 5.16
CA GLU A 539 -0.84 8.39 4.97
C GLU A 539 -1.52 7.01 4.95
N GLY A 540 -2.49 6.78 5.84
CA GLY A 540 -3.34 5.58 5.84
C GLY A 540 -4.06 5.39 4.50
N GLN A 541 -4.68 6.44 3.98
CA GLN A 541 -5.37 6.44 2.68
C GLN A 541 -4.39 6.28 1.50
N VAL A 542 -3.21 6.88 1.56
CA VAL A 542 -2.13 6.65 0.57
C VAL A 542 -1.70 5.19 0.55
N ASN A 543 -1.61 4.52 1.70
CA ASN A 543 -1.29 3.10 1.76
C ASN A 543 -2.42 2.23 1.16
N ARG A 544 -3.68 2.58 1.41
CA ARG A 544 -4.85 1.96 0.78
C ARG A 544 -4.84 2.16 -0.74
N LEU A 545 -4.58 3.37 -1.22
CA LEU A 545 -4.41 3.69 -2.65
C LEU A 545 -3.29 2.84 -3.27
N LYS A 546 -2.14 2.71 -2.60
CA LYS A 546 -1.03 1.86 -3.05
C LYS A 546 -1.45 0.40 -3.18
N LEU A 547 -2.30 -0.12 -2.27
CA LEU A 547 -2.83 -1.47 -2.34
C LEU A 547 -3.77 -1.62 -3.56
N ILE A 548 -4.74 -0.71 -3.72
CA ILE A 548 -5.66 -0.70 -4.87
C ILE A 548 -4.87 -0.66 -6.18
N LYS A 549 -3.88 0.24 -6.29
CA LYS A 549 -3.01 0.34 -7.47
C LYS A 549 -2.26 -0.97 -7.77
N ARG A 550 -1.73 -1.65 -6.76
CA ARG A 550 -1.04 -2.94 -6.92
C ARG A 550 -1.97 -4.04 -7.44
N THR A 551 -3.23 -4.07 -6.98
CA THR A 551 -4.23 -5.06 -7.46
C THR A 551 -4.63 -4.83 -8.93
N MET A 552 -4.33 -3.66 -9.49
CA MET A 552 -4.57 -3.31 -10.89
C MET A 552 -3.41 -3.70 -11.82
N TYR A 553 -2.33 -4.27 -11.31
CA TYR A 553 -1.15 -4.76 -12.05
C TYR A 553 -0.53 -3.73 -13.01
N GLY A 554 -0.62 -2.43 -12.69
CA GLY A 554 -0.07 -1.34 -13.48
C GLY A 554 -0.75 -1.08 -14.84
N ARG A 555 -1.91 -1.67 -15.10
CA ARG A 555 -2.63 -1.58 -16.38
C ARG A 555 -3.79 -0.58 -16.39
N ALA A 556 -4.18 -0.07 -15.24
CA ALA A 556 -5.29 0.88 -15.17
C ALA A 556 -4.81 2.31 -15.36
N GLY A 557 -5.57 3.09 -16.11
CA GLY A 557 -5.41 4.53 -16.23
C GLY A 557 -5.79 5.26 -14.92
N PHE A 558 -5.48 6.57 -14.87
CA PHE A 558 -5.77 7.43 -13.72
C PHE A 558 -7.26 7.42 -13.34
N ALA A 559 -8.12 7.60 -14.33
CA ALA A 559 -9.56 7.66 -14.15
C ALA A 559 -10.14 6.44 -13.42
N LEU A 560 -9.72 5.23 -13.82
CA LEU A 560 -10.15 3.99 -13.16
C LEU A 560 -9.59 3.88 -11.74
N LEU A 561 -8.35 4.31 -11.50
CA LEU A 561 -7.77 4.31 -10.15
C LEU A 561 -8.52 5.28 -9.24
N ARG A 562 -8.76 6.54 -9.70
CA ARG A 562 -9.52 7.56 -8.98
C ARG A 562 -10.88 7.01 -8.55
N ARG A 563 -11.63 6.45 -9.49
CA ARG A 563 -12.95 5.88 -9.23
C ARG A 563 -12.92 4.74 -8.20
N ARG A 564 -11.95 3.82 -8.32
CA ARG A 564 -11.80 2.72 -7.35
C ARG A 564 -11.44 3.20 -5.95
N VAL A 565 -10.66 4.25 -5.84
CA VAL A 565 -10.28 4.82 -4.54
C VAL A 565 -11.47 5.55 -3.91
N LEU A 566 -12.26 6.28 -4.70
CA LEU A 566 -13.44 7.01 -4.22
C LEU A 566 -14.61 6.07 -3.87
N ALA A 567 -14.70 4.90 -4.50
CA ALA A 567 -15.73 3.89 -4.23
C ALA A 567 -15.36 2.93 -3.09
N ALA A 568 -14.15 2.99 -2.62
CA ALA A 568 -13.64 2.10 -1.58
C ALA A 568 -13.71 2.77 -0.22
#